data_2085c01e390926b045687f56b105ab47
#
_entry.id   2085c01e390926b045687f56b105ab47
#
_cell.length_a   1.000
_cell.length_b   1.000
_cell.length_c   1.000
_cell.angle_alpha   90.00
_cell.angle_beta   90.00
_cell.angle_gamma   90.00
#
_symmetry.space_group_name_H-M   'P 1'
#
loop_
_entity.id
_entity.type
_entity.pdbx_description
1 polymer ?
#
loop_
_entity_poly.entity_id
_entity_poly.type
_entity_poly.pdbx_seq_one_letter_code
_entity_poly.pdbx_strand_id
1 'polypeptide(L)'
;MKMLLAFAGAAVALSGTAVDARHYSNTIACSGWRNGECVAWNRLTRKQAAEIKVGYEFGPNYTYYSDYSSLPQPLVTQYHLSPDNRYVSTDGYVYVVDPHSYAVTQVITVPNQ
;
A
#
# COMPACT_ATOMS: atom_id res chain seq x y z
N MET A 1 -32.96 22.76 -20.46
CA MET A 1 -32.26 22.55 -20.75
C MET A 1 -31.18 22.40 -20.16
N LYS A 2 -30.81 22.84 -19.68
CA LYS A 2 -29.77 22.76 -19.13
C LYS A 2 -29.69 21.80 -18.18
N MET A 3 -30.48 21.57 -17.58
CA MET A 3 -30.41 20.84 -16.57
C MET A 3 -29.96 19.57 -16.91
N LEU A 4 -30.22 19.26 -17.89
CA LEU A 4 -29.87 18.11 -18.29
C LEU A 4 -28.53 17.79 -18.04
N LEU A 5 -27.82 18.67 -18.07
CA LEU A 5 -26.51 18.45 -17.89
C LEU A 5 -26.27 17.81 -16.71
N ALA A 6 -26.92 18.10 -15.77
CA ALA A 6 -26.60 17.60 -14.53
C ALA A 6 -26.70 16.15 -14.51
N PHE A 7 -27.68 15.65 -15.19
CA PHE A 7 -27.79 14.32 -15.04
C PHE A 7 -26.72 13.58 -15.60
N ALA A 8 -26.08 14.09 -16.37
CA ALA A 8 -25.01 13.41 -16.97
C ALA A 8 -24.03 13.08 -15.89
N GLY A 9 -23.90 13.91 -14.95
CA GLY A 9 -22.94 13.66 -13.93
C GLY A 9 -23.21 12.43 -13.14
N ALA A 10 -24.43 12.12 -12.94
CA ALA A 10 -24.75 10.97 -12.16
C ALA A 10 -24.28 9.70 -12.84
N ALA A 11 -24.45 9.64 -14.11
CA ALA A 11 -24.04 8.45 -14.81
C ALA A 11 -22.55 8.27 -14.70
N VAL A 12 -21.87 9.37 -14.70
CA VAL A 12 -20.44 9.28 -14.62
C VAL A 12 -20.03 8.72 -13.28
N ALA A 13 -20.75 9.04 -12.26
CA ALA A 13 -20.41 8.53 -10.94
C ALA A 13 -20.44 7.04 -10.89
N LEU A 14 -21.39 6.42 -11.55
CA LEU A 14 -21.44 5.00 -11.52
C LEU A 14 -20.26 4.40 -12.20
N SER A 15 -19.87 4.98 -13.31
CA SER A 15 -18.73 4.47 -14.01
C SER A 15 -17.50 4.65 -13.16
N GLY A 16 -17.42 5.73 -12.43
CA GLY A 16 -16.27 5.97 -11.59
C GLY A 16 -16.11 4.92 -10.52
N THR A 17 -17.21 4.41 -10.00
CA THR A 17 -17.12 3.41 -8.98
C THR A 17 -16.45 2.15 -9.49
N ALA A 18 -16.78 1.74 -10.67
CA ALA A 18 -16.18 0.54 -11.23
C ALA A 18 -14.70 0.76 -11.49
N VAL A 19 -14.33 1.95 -11.90
CA VAL A 19 -12.95 2.23 -12.18
C VAL A 19 -12.17 2.25 -10.87
N ASP A 20 -12.80 2.76 -9.80
CA ASP A 20 -12.11 2.84 -8.53
C ASP A 20 -11.67 1.48 -8.02
N ALA A 21 -12.41 0.43 -8.30
CA ALA A 21 -12.03 -0.89 -7.83
C ALA A 21 -10.68 -1.31 -8.37
N ARG A 22 -10.35 -0.89 -9.60
CA ARG A 22 -9.06 -1.21 -10.14
C ARG A 22 -8.04 -0.17 -9.78
N HIS A 23 -8.50 1.00 -9.37
CA HIS A 23 -7.62 2.12 -9.08
C HIS A 23 -6.88 1.92 -7.75
N TYR A 24 -7.43 1.15 -6.83
CA TYR A 24 -6.83 0.96 -5.53
C TYR A 24 -5.93 -0.26 -5.48
N SER A 25 -4.90 -0.16 -4.63
CA SER A 25 -4.01 -1.27 -4.37
C SER A 25 -4.46 -1.96 -3.08
N ASN A 26 -3.75 -3.00 -2.67
CA ASN A 26 -4.00 -3.63 -1.38
C ASN A 26 -3.14 -3.03 -0.29
N THR A 27 -2.41 -1.97 -0.60
CA THR A 27 -1.53 -1.34 0.38
C THR A 27 -2.33 -0.40 1.26
N ILE A 28 -2.24 -0.58 2.57
CA ILE A 28 -2.88 0.30 3.53
C ILE A 28 -1.78 1.08 4.22
N ALA A 29 -1.96 2.37 4.35
CA ALA A 29 -0.96 3.21 4.99
C ALA A 29 -1.62 4.30 5.80
N CYS A 30 -0.84 4.99 6.60
CA CYS A 30 -1.37 6.03 7.45
C CYS A 30 -1.72 7.26 6.65
N SER A 31 -2.91 7.79 6.90
CA SER A 31 -3.37 9.00 6.27
C SER A 31 -3.48 10.16 7.25
N GLY A 32 -3.29 9.92 8.51
CA GLY A 32 -3.36 11.00 9.51
C GLY A 32 -2.45 10.69 10.69
N TRP A 33 -1.64 11.66 11.08
CA TRP A 33 -0.69 11.50 12.18
C TRP A 33 -1.00 12.47 13.30
N ARG A 34 -0.81 12.01 14.54
CA ARG A 34 -0.97 12.88 15.69
C ARG A 34 0.10 12.51 16.71
N ASN A 35 0.94 13.44 17.05
CA ASN A 35 2.03 13.21 18.03
C ASN A 35 2.90 12.01 17.65
N GLY A 36 3.17 11.85 16.38
CA GLY A 36 4.05 10.78 15.94
C GLY A 36 3.39 9.43 15.76
N GLU A 37 2.10 9.35 16.03
CA GLU A 37 1.37 8.10 15.89
C GLU A 37 0.29 8.21 14.84
N CYS A 38 0.05 7.13 14.14
CA CYS A 38 -0.98 7.12 13.13
C CYS A 38 -2.35 6.98 13.77
N VAL A 39 -3.28 7.86 13.39
CA VAL A 39 -4.63 7.83 13.92
C VAL A 39 -5.66 7.49 12.84
N ALA A 40 -5.25 7.33 11.61
CA ALA A 40 -6.17 6.96 10.53
C ALA A 40 -5.45 6.17 9.45
N TRP A 41 -6.06 5.10 8.98
CA TRP A 41 -5.49 4.23 7.99
C TRP A 41 -6.37 4.19 6.75
N ASN A 42 -5.77 4.24 5.56
CA ASN A 42 -6.53 4.17 4.32
C ASN A 42 -5.84 3.30 3.30
N ARG A 43 -6.63 2.70 2.43
CA ARG A 43 -6.08 1.96 1.33
C ARG A 43 -5.56 2.96 0.31
N LEU A 44 -4.35 2.75 -0.18
CA LEU A 44 -3.74 3.64 -1.16
C LEU A 44 -4.21 3.29 -2.57
N THR A 45 -4.22 4.29 -3.45
CA THR A 45 -4.43 4.03 -4.86
C THR A 45 -3.18 3.36 -5.39
N ARG A 46 -3.26 2.75 -6.58
CA ARG A 46 -2.09 2.12 -7.18
C ARG A 46 -1.01 3.14 -7.43
N LYS A 47 -1.38 4.36 -7.78
CA LYS A 47 -0.40 5.40 -8.03
C LYS A 47 0.29 5.79 -6.72
N GLN A 48 -0.44 5.90 -5.63
CA GLN A 48 0.15 6.23 -4.35
C GLN A 48 1.06 5.11 -3.86
N ALA A 49 0.65 3.86 -4.03
CA ALA A 49 1.48 2.74 -3.62
C ALA A 49 2.78 2.69 -4.41
N ALA A 50 2.72 3.05 -5.69
CA ALA A 50 3.92 3.05 -6.52
C ALA A 50 4.90 4.16 -6.11
N GLU A 51 4.45 5.13 -5.34
CA GLU A 51 5.31 6.21 -4.89
C GLU A 51 6.02 5.89 -3.57
N ILE A 52 5.71 4.75 -2.95
CA ILE A 52 6.41 4.36 -1.74
C ILE A 52 7.82 3.93 -2.11
N LYS A 53 8.82 4.56 -1.50
CA LYS A 53 10.21 4.28 -1.79
C LYS A 53 10.98 4.09 -0.52
N VAL A 54 12.26 3.76 -0.66
CA VAL A 54 13.17 3.66 0.48
C VAL A 54 13.08 4.95 1.29
N GLY A 55 12.91 4.82 2.59
CA GLY A 55 12.76 5.94 3.49
C GLY A 55 11.34 6.22 3.94
N TYR A 56 10.35 5.65 3.26
CA TYR A 56 8.97 5.84 3.66
C TYR A 56 8.74 5.11 4.98
N GLU A 57 8.07 5.75 5.94
CA GLU A 57 7.85 5.16 7.26
C GLU A 57 6.43 4.66 7.41
N PHE A 58 6.27 3.36 7.73
CA PHE A 58 4.95 2.81 8.01
C PHE A 58 4.57 3.05 9.47
N GLY A 59 5.54 3.12 10.37
CA GLY A 59 5.30 3.45 11.76
C GLY A 59 5.22 2.25 12.68
N PRO A 60 5.50 2.45 13.96
CA PRO A 60 5.56 1.33 14.91
C PRO A 60 4.19 0.74 15.24
N ASN A 61 3.13 1.50 15.12
CA ASN A 61 1.80 0.99 15.41
C ASN A 61 1.03 0.54 14.18
N TYR A 62 1.74 0.36 13.07
CA TYR A 62 1.11 -0.15 11.84
C TYR A 62 0.72 -1.61 12.10
N THR A 63 -0.53 -1.96 11.88
CA THR A 63 -1.01 -3.28 12.21
C THR A 63 -1.12 -4.21 11.01
N TYR A 64 -0.66 -3.77 9.84
CA TYR A 64 -0.79 -4.55 8.63
C TYR A 64 0.53 -5.12 8.14
N TYR A 65 1.53 -5.24 9.02
CA TYR A 65 2.77 -5.88 8.64
C TYR A 65 2.50 -7.35 8.32
N SER A 66 3.16 -7.86 7.30
CA SER A 66 3.00 -9.24 6.88
C SER A 66 3.93 -10.14 7.67
N ASP A 67 3.50 -11.39 7.90
CA ASP A 67 4.38 -12.34 8.57
C ASP A 67 5.48 -12.76 7.61
N TYR A 68 6.68 -12.94 8.15
CA TYR A 68 7.81 -13.41 7.36
C TYR A 68 7.47 -14.76 6.70
N SER A 69 6.76 -15.62 7.41
CA SER A 69 6.41 -16.94 6.87
C SER A 69 5.42 -16.89 5.72
N SER A 70 4.75 -15.76 5.52
CA SER A 70 3.79 -15.62 4.41
C SER A 70 4.46 -15.11 3.14
N LEU A 71 5.74 -14.74 3.18
CA LEU A 71 6.41 -14.22 2.00
C LEU A 71 6.71 -15.35 1.02
N PRO A 72 6.69 -15.07 -0.29
CA PRO A 72 7.03 -16.08 -1.27
C PRO A 72 8.45 -16.58 -1.06
N GLN A 73 8.62 -17.91 -0.93
CA GLN A 73 9.92 -18.48 -0.66
C GLN A 73 10.99 -18.13 -1.69
N PRO A 74 10.67 -18.09 -2.99
CA PRO A 74 11.69 -17.69 -3.95
C PRO A 74 12.24 -16.29 -3.72
N LEU A 75 11.40 -15.37 -3.22
CA LEU A 75 11.87 -14.03 -2.95
C LEU A 75 12.74 -14.00 -1.71
N VAL A 76 12.37 -14.78 -0.70
CA VAL A 76 13.15 -14.84 0.53
C VAL A 76 14.57 -15.32 0.20
N THR A 77 14.69 -16.31 -0.65
CA THR A 77 15.98 -16.85 -1.02
C THR A 77 16.74 -15.87 -1.92
N GLN A 78 16.07 -15.33 -2.94
CA GLN A 78 16.74 -14.47 -3.90
C GLN A 78 17.28 -13.18 -3.27
N TYR A 79 16.52 -12.59 -2.36
CA TYR A 79 16.89 -11.32 -1.77
C TYR A 79 17.46 -11.45 -0.36
N HIS A 80 17.67 -12.70 0.09
CA HIS A 80 18.25 -12.97 1.40
C HIS A 80 17.47 -12.25 2.50
N LEU A 81 16.16 -12.41 2.50
CA LEU A 81 15.32 -11.73 3.46
C LEU A 81 15.45 -12.40 4.85
N SER A 82 15.38 -11.59 5.88
CA SER A 82 15.62 -12.05 7.24
C SER A 82 14.34 -11.94 8.07
N PRO A 83 14.08 -12.86 8.98
CA PRO A 83 12.93 -12.74 9.86
C PRO A 83 13.07 -11.59 10.86
N ASP A 84 14.25 -10.95 10.93
CA ASP A 84 14.46 -9.85 11.83
C ASP A 84 13.89 -8.53 11.31
N ASN A 85 13.61 -8.45 10.02
CA ASN A 85 13.00 -7.24 9.46
C ASN A 85 11.49 -7.34 9.50
N ARG A 86 10.81 -6.24 9.22
CA ARG A 86 9.37 -6.26 9.06
C ARG A 86 9.07 -6.17 7.59
N TYR A 87 7.90 -6.62 7.18
CA TYR A 87 7.55 -6.68 5.77
C TYR A 87 6.12 -6.22 5.53
N VAL A 88 5.90 -5.56 4.40
CA VAL A 88 4.55 -5.24 3.94
C VAL A 88 4.43 -5.84 2.55
N SER A 89 3.62 -6.88 2.42
CA SER A 89 3.44 -7.59 1.16
C SER A 89 2.10 -7.19 0.55
N THR A 90 2.13 -6.71 -0.67
CA THR A 90 0.93 -6.28 -1.36
C THR A 90 0.85 -6.96 -2.72
N ASP A 91 -0.17 -6.63 -3.50
CA ASP A 91 -0.26 -7.21 -4.83
C ASP A 91 0.69 -6.48 -5.77
N GLY A 92 1.88 -6.88 -5.86
CA GLY A 92 2.86 -6.32 -6.78
C GLY A 92 4.15 -5.88 -6.12
N TYR A 93 4.16 -5.76 -4.78
CA TYR A 93 5.35 -5.29 -4.10
C TYR A 93 5.55 -5.97 -2.75
N VAL A 94 6.80 -6.10 -2.36
CA VAL A 94 7.15 -6.46 -0.99
C VAL A 94 8.07 -5.36 -0.49
N TYR A 95 7.65 -4.66 0.57
CA TYR A 95 8.46 -3.61 1.16
C TYR A 95 9.19 -4.19 2.36
N VAL A 96 10.51 -4.04 2.38
CA VAL A 96 11.33 -4.48 3.51
C VAL A 96 11.48 -3.28 4.44
N VAL A 97 11.14 -3.47 5.71
CA VAL A 97 11.04 -2.37 6.66
C VAL A 97 11.99 -2.64 7.83
N ASP A 98 12.76 -1.61 8.19
CA ASP A 98 13.68 -1.70 9.32
C ASP A 98 12.88 -1.85 10.60
N PRO A 99 13.20 -2.82 11.47
CA PRO A 99 12.44 -3.05 12.69
C PRO A 99 12.62 -1.97 13.75
N HIS A 100 13.59 -1.08 13.57
CA HIS A 100 13.83 -0.02 14.54
C HIS A 100 13.26 1.32 14.09
N SER A 101 13.48 1.71 12.86
CA SER A 101 12.98 2.98 12.34
C SER A 101 11.64 2.86 11.68
N TYR A 102 11.21 1.65 11.33
CA TYR A 102 9.96 1.37 10.63
C TYR A 102 9.93 2.05 9.25
N ALA A 103 11.10 2.28 8.69
CA ALA A 103 11.23 2.87 7.37
C ALA A 103 11.57 1.80 6.34
N VAL A 104 11.09 1.98 5.13
CA VAL A 104 11.35 1.05 4.04
C VAL A 104 12.82 1.13 3.68
N THR A 105 13.49 -0.02 3.64
CA THR A 105 14.89 -0.10 3.25
C THR A 105 15.05 -0.72 1.86
N GLN A 106 14.02 -1.39 1.36
CA GLN A 106 14.09 -2.00 0.04
C GLN A 106 12.68 -2.22 -0.49
N VAL A 107 12.49 -2.00 -1.77
CA VAL A 107 11.21 -2.25 -2.43
C VAL A 107 11.44 -3.33 -3.48
N ILE A 108 10.75 -4.44 -3.36
CA ILE A 108 10.88 -5.55 -4.28
C ILE A 108 9.63 -5.63 -5.13
N THR A 109 9.79 -5.63 -6.44
CA THR A 109 8.66 -5.79 -7.35
C THR A 109 8.41 -7.28 -7.54
N VAL A 110 7.15 -7.67 -7.39
CA VAL A 110 6.76 -9.07 -7.50
C VAL A 110 5.93 -9.22 -8.76
N PRO A 111 6.49 -9.80 -9.82
CA PRO A 111 5.75 -9.95 -11.06
C PRO A 111 4.65 -10.99 -10.94
N ASN A 112 3.65 -10.84 -11.74
CA ASN A 112 2.55 -11.82 -11.79
C ASN A 112 1.77 -11.95 -10.49
N GLN A 113 1.57 -10.88 -9.82
CA GLN A 113 0.75 -10.86 -8.59
C GLN A 113 -0.67 -10.40 -8.85
#